data_3454277b9df1a81871bbf90c27bf7e6b
#
_entry.id   3454277b9df1a81871bbf90c27bf7e6b
#
_cell.length_a   1.000
_cell.length_b   1.000
_cell.length_c   1.000
_cell.angle_alpha   90.00
_cell.angle_beta   90.00
_cell.angle_gamma   90.00
#
_symmetry.space_group_name_H-M   'P 1'
#
loop_
_entity.id
_entity.type
_entity.pdbx_description
1 polymer ?
#
loop_
_entity_poly.entity_id
_entity_poly.type
_entity_poly.pdbx_seq_one_letter_code
_entity_poly.pdbx_strand_id
1 'polypeptide(L)'
;MIEEVVSVELPVHERLVVRKNRLTNEGNGIDMPRISIVTGTHGDELDGQYICYEVIRRIEREKNKLKGIVDIYPDINPLGLDTGSRGIPMFDLDMNRVFPGDNNGAMAEYVAAGIIEDIIGSDLCIDIHSSNIFVIERPQVRIYVDTQEKLRPYAKMRIAQVVWIYS
;
A
#
# COMPACT_ATOMS: atom_id res chain seq x y z
N MET A 1 2.41 14.92 5.40
CA MET A 1 1.02 15.44 5.21
C MET A 1 0.10 14.26 5.02
N ILE A 2 -1.09 14.28 5.63
CA ILE A 2 -2.11 13.24 5.40
C ILE A 2 -3.01 13.72 4.26
N GLU A 3 -3.21 12.89 3.25
CA GLU A 3 -4.02 13.18 2.06
C GLU A 3 -5.10 12.12 1.91
N GLU A 4 -6.29 12.53 1.48
CA GLU A 4 -7.37 11.63 1.08
C GLU A 4 -7.09 11.15 -0.36
N VAL A 5 -7.09 9.85 -0.56
CA VAL A 5 -6.86 9.20 -1.86
C VAL A 5 -8.19 8.97 -2.59
N VAL A 6 -9.08 8.28 -1.92
CA VAL A 6 -10.41 7.99 -2.42
C VAL A 6 -11.39 7.90 -1.26
N SER A 7 -12.64 8.27 -1.49
CA SER A 7 -13.70 8.11 -0.52
C SER A 7 -15.03 7.72 -1.16
N VAL A 8 -15.81 6.96 -0.41
CA VAL A 8 -17.15 6.51 -0.78
C VAL A 8 -18.12 6.83 0.35
N GLU A 9 -19.25 7.39 0.02
CA GLU A 9 -20.34 7.57 0.98
C GLU A 9 -21.00 6.23 1.28
N LEU A 10 -21.17 5.96 2.56
CA LEU A 10 -21.85 4.80 3.09
C LEU A 10 -23.24 5.20 3.64
N PRO A 11 -24.13 4.24 3.91
CA PRO A 11 -25.39 4.53 4.57
C PRO A 11 -25.22 5.33 5.86
N VAL A 12 -26.25 6.10 6.23
CA VAL A 12 -26.33 6.93 7.45
C VAL A 12 -25.23 8.00 7.59
N HIS A 13 -24.77 8.54 6.44
CA HIS A 13 -23.76 9.59 6.36
C HIS A 13 -22.36 9.20 6.84
N GLU A 14 -22.08 7.91 6.94
CA GLU A 14 -20.72 7.42 7.14
C GLU A 14 -19.91 7.52 5.84
N ARG A 15 -18.58 7.53 5.94
CA ARG A 15 -17.69 7.57 4.79
C ARG A 15 -16.58 6.55 4.94
N LEU A 16 -16.41 5.72 3.94
CA LEU A 16 -15.18 4.97 3.74
C LEU A 16 -14.14 5.92 3.13
N VAL A 17 -12.98 6.03 3.75
CA VAL A 17 -11.91 6.91 3.25
C VAL A 17 -10.57 6.18 3.30
N VAL A 18 -9.92 6.05 2.14
CA VAL A 18 -8.53 5.62 2.06
C VAL A 18 -7.64 6.86 2.09
N ARG A 19 -6.61 6.83 2.94
CA ARG A 19 -5.67 7.94 3.14
C ARG A 19 -4.24 7.48 2.94
N LYS A 20 -3.39 8.43 2.56
CA LYS A 20 -1.95 8.25 2.54
C LYS A 20 -1.24 9.30 3.40
N ASN A 21 -0.03 8.96 3.82
CA ASN A 21 0.93 9.91 4.35
C ASN A 21 1.93 10.24 3.24
N ARG A 22 1.91 11.48 2.74
CA ARG A 22 2.94 11.98 1.84
C ARG A 22 4.07 12.59 2.63
N LEU A 23 5.25 12.02 2.47
CA LEU A 23 6.49 12.47 3.09
C LEU A 23 7.41 13.03 2.01
N THR A 24 7.79 14.28 2.17
CA THR A 24 8.71 14.99 1.26
C THR A 24 9.51 16.02 2.05
N ASN A 25 10.65 16.41 1.51
CA ASN A 25 11.43 17.54 2.03
C ASN A 25 11.04 18.82 1.28
N GLU A 26 10.92 19.94 1.96
CA GLU A 26 10.54 21.25 1.38
C GLU A 26 11.49 21.75 0.28
N GLY A 27 12.74 21.27 0.26
CA GLY A 27 13.71 21.58 -0.80
C GLY A 27 13.60 20.71 -2.06
N ASN A 28 12.69 19.73 -2.08
CA ASN A 28 12.53 18.83 -3.21
C ASN A 28 11.71 19.50 -4.33
N GLY A 29 12.20 19.40 -5.58
CA GLY A 29 11.48 19.86 -6.77
C GLY A 29 10.33 18.93 -7.16
N ILE A 30 9.64 19.28 -8.27
CA ILE A 30 8.46 18.53 -8.77
C ILE A 30 8.86 17.18 -9.39
N ASP A 31 10.04 17.08 -10.01
CA ASP A 31 10.55 15.88 -10.69
C ASP A 31 11.43 15.00 -9.78
N MET A 32 10.98 14.75 -8.56
CA MET A 32 11.72 13.90 -7.63
C MET A 32 11.23 12.44 -7.70
N PRO A 33 12.15 11.47 -7.51
CA PRO A 33 11.75 10.07 -7.43
C PRO A 33 10.65 9.86 -6.38
N ARG A 34 9.64 9.06 -6.74
CA ARG A 34 8.49 8.75 -5.89
C ARG A 34 8.39 7.25 -5.61
N ILE A 35 8.29 6.90 -4.34
CA ILE A 35 8.04 5.53 -3.90
C ILE A 35 6.67 5.49 -3.22
N SER A 36 5.84 4.54 -3.63
CA SER A 36 4.58 4.22 -2.96
C SER A 36 4.74 2.95 -2.13
N ILE A 37 4.31 2.98 -0.88
CA ILE A 37 4.28 1.84 0.04
C ILE A 37 2.83 1.60 0.44
N VAL A 38 2.32 0.43 0.09
CA VAL A 38 0.92 0.03 0.31
C VAL A 38 0.87 -1.11 1.31
N THR A 39 -0.13 -1.12 2.17
CA THR A 39 -0.45 -2.24 3.06
C THR A 39 -1.93 -2.21 3.44
N GLY A 40 -2.38 -3.23 4.18
CA GLY A 40 -3.77 -3.32 4.60
C GLY A 40 -4.73 -3.72 3.50
N THR A 41 -4.25 -4.35 2.42
CA THR A 41 -5.08 -5.02 1.43
C THR A 41 -5.96 -6.08 2.09
N HIS A 42 -5.37 -6.79 3.06
CA HIS A 42 -6.08 -7.70 3.94
C HIS A 42 -6.07 -7.15 5.38
N GLY A 43 -7.25 -7.05 5.98
CA GLY A 43 -7.40 -6.42 7.29
C GLY A 43 -6.89 -7.26 8.47
N ASP A 44 -6.59 -8.53 8.26
CA ASP A 44 -6.02 -9.45 9.25
C ASP A 44 -4.47 -9.54 9.18
N GLU A 45 -3.82 -8.78 8.30
CA GLU A 45 -2.36 -8.75 8.10
C GLU A 45 -1.76 -7.48 8.72
N LEU A 46 -1.56 -7.46 10.04
CA LEU A 46 -1.26 -6.25 10.80
C LEU A 46 0.20 -5.78 10.78
N ASP A 47 1.14 -6.62 10.37
CA ASP A 47 2.57 -6.28 10.37
C ASP A 47 2.88 -5.08 9.48
N GLY A 48 2.17 -4.96 8.35
CA GLY A 48 2.33 -3.88 7.39
C GLY A 48 2.04 -2.49 7.98
N GLN A 49 0.99 -2.36 8.79
CA GLN A 49 0.64 -1.10 9.45
C GLN A 49 1.72 -0.69 10.45
N TYR A 50 2.25 -1.64 11.22
CA TYR A 50 3.33 -1.36 12.15
C TYR A 50 4.62 -0.95 11.42
N ILE A 51 4.96 -1.63 10.32
CA ILE A 51 6.11 -1.27 9.47
C ILE A 51 5.93 0.16 8.93
N CYS A 52 4.76 0.49 8.38
CA CYS A 52 4.45 1.83 7.88
C CYS A 52 4.60 2.89 8.98
N TYR A 53 4.09 2.63 10.17
CA TYR A 53 4.23 3.54 11.32
C TYR A 53 5.70 3.80 11.66
N GLU A 54 6.53 2.78 11.75
CA GLU A 54 7.96 2.94 12.05
C GLU A 54 8.73 3.63 10.92
N VAL A 55 8.38 3.35 9.65
CA VAL A 55 8.96 4.02 8.48
C VAL A 55 8.63 5.52 8.50
N ILE A 56 7.38 5.88 8.74
CA ILE A 56 6.96 7.30 8.85
C ILE A 56 7.77 8.00 9.94
N ARG A 57 7.80 7.43 11.15
CA ARG A 57 8.55 8.01 12.27
C ARG A 57 10.04 8.20 11.96
N ARG A 58 10.64 7.24 11.29
CA ARG A 58 12.05 7.29 10.95
C ARG A 58 12.32 8.37 9.89
N ILE A 59 11.51 8.45 8.85
CA ILE A 59 11.63 9.47 7.81
C ILE A 59 11.42 10.87 8.42
N GLU A 60 10.42 11.05 9.28
CA GLU A 60 10.16 12.35 9.91
C GLU A 60 11.32 12.83 10.78
N ARG A 61 11.98 11.93 11.51
CA ARG A 61 13.18 12.28 12.30
C ARG A 61 14.38 12.71 11.45
N GLU A 62 14.46 12.21 10.23
CA GLU A 62 15.56 12.45 9.30
C GLU A 62 15.08 13.14 8.01
N LYS A 63 14.00 13.90 8.08
CA LYS A 63 13.30 14.49 6.93
C LYS A 63 14.23 15.28 6.01
N ASN A 64 15.23 15.95 6.57
CA ASN A 64 16.24 16.71 5.82
C ASN A 64 17.15 15.83 4.94
N LYS A 65 17.20 14.51 5.17
CA LYS A 65 17.95 13.57 4.34
C LYS A 65 17.11 12.98 3.20
N LEU A 66 15.82 13.17 3.21
CA LEU A 66 14.92 12.63 2.19
C LEU A 66 15.14 13.33 0.86
N LYS A 67 15.47 12.56 -0.18
CA LYS A 67 15.77 13.04 -1.54
C LYS A 67 14.69 12.63 -2.55
N GLY A 68 13.46 12.56 -2.13
CA GLY A 68 12.34 12.12 -2.97
C GLY A 68 11.02 12.28 -2.25
N ILE A 69 10.01 11.63 -2.81
CA ILE A 69 8.67 11.55 -2.24
C ILE A 69 8.42 10.11 -1.80
N VAL A 70 7.91 9.95 -0.59
CA VAL A 70 7.45 8.65 -0.10
C VAL A 70 5.98 8.79 0.26
N ASP A 71 5.12 8.13 -0.52
CA ASP A 71 3.69 8.01 -0.25
C ASP A 71 3.43 6.69 0.47
N ILE A 72 2.85 6.74 1.65
CA ILE A 72 2.56 5.56 2.47
C ILE A 72 1.06 5.45 2.66
N TYR A 73 0.49 4.34 2.20
CA TYR A 73 -0.91 3.95 2.34
C TYR A 73 -1.00 2.87 3.44
N PRO A 74 -1.20 3.28 4.70
CA PRO A 74 -1.09 2.36 5.82
C PRO A 74 -2.24 1.36 5.89
N ASP A 75 -3.32 1.63 5.16
CA ASP A 75 -4.50 0.78 5.10
C ASP A 75 -5.33 1.12 3.87
N ILE A 76 -5.49 0.16 2.96
CA ILE A 76 -6.32 0.32 1.77
C ILE A 76 -7.65 -0.44 1.84
N ASN A 77 -7.90 -1.19 2.91
CA ASN A 77 -9.14 -1.88 3.22
C ASN A 77 -9.59 -1.59 4.67
N PRO A 78 -10.00 -0.34 4.98
CA PRO A 78 -10.35 0.06 6.34
C PRO A 78 -11.44 -0.81 6.98
N LEU A 79 -12.43 -1.26 6.19
CA LEU A 79 -13.50 -2.13 6.69
C LEU A 79 -12.97 -3.52 7.08
N GLY A 80 -12.01 -4.04 6.32
CA GLY A 80 -11.34 -5.29 6.66
C GLY A 80 -10.50 -5.16 7.93
N LEU A 81 -9.77 -4.06 8.06
CA LEU A 81 -8.95 -3.77 9.25
C LEU A 81 -9.82 -3.64 10.51
N ASP A 82 -10.89 -2.88 10.46
CA ASP A 82 -11.81 -2.68 11.58
C ASP A 82 -12.42 -3.98 12.12
N THR A 83 -12.62 -4.94 11.23
CA THR A 83 -13.19 -6.26 11.57
C THR A 83 -12.16 -7.37 11.73
N GLY A 84 -10.88 -7.09 11.42
CA GLY A 84 -9.83 -8.10 11.42
C GLY A 84 -10.08 -9.22 10.40
N SER A 85 -10.73 -8.89 9.28
CA SER A 85 -11.06 -9.84 8.22
C SER A 85 -10.14 -9.68 7.02
N ARG A 86 -9.87 -10.79 6.33
CA ARG A 86 -9.06 -10.78 5.10
C ARG A 86 -9.68 -9.90 4.01
N GLY A 87 -10.92 -10.14 3.70
CA GLY A 87 -11.64 -9.42 2.66
C GLY A 87 -12.44 -8.24 3.18
N ILE A 88 -13.18 -7.60 2.27
CA ILE A 88 -14.17 -6.58 2.62
C ILE A 88 -15.34 -7.28 3.32
N PRO A 89 -15.68 -6.91 4.56
CA PRO A 89 -16.81 -7.49 5.29
C PRO A 89 -18.11 -7.37 4.48
N MET A 90 -19.06 -8.25 4.73
CA MET A 90 -20.35 -8.40 4.04
C MET A 90 -20.28 -8.94 2.60
N PHE A 91 -19.18 -8.78 1.90
CA PHE A 91 -19.05 -9.24 0.51
C PHE A 91 -18.06 -10.40 0.37
N ASP A 92 -17.28 -10.70 1.42
CA ASP A 92 -16.16 -11.65 1.41
C ASP A 92 -15.24 -11.46 0.19
N LEU A 93 -15.03 -10.19 -0.18
CA LEU A 93 -14.34 -9.81 -1.40
C LEU A 93 -12.85 -9.54 -1.09
N ASP A 94 -11.98 -10.31 -1.69
CA ASP A 94 -10.53 -10.10 -1.62
C ASP A 94 -10.11 -8.93 -2.54
N MET A 95 -9.64 -7.82 -1.95
CA MET A 95 -9.17 -6.64 -2.69
C MET A 95 -8.11 -6.96 -3.74
N ASN A 96 -7.26 -7.97 -3.50
CA ASN A 96 -6.28 -8.44 -4.50
C ASN A 96 -6.90 -9.04 -5.76
N ARG A 97 -8.19 -9.26 -5.80
CA ARG A 97 -8.93 -9.75 -6.98
C ARG A 97 -9.72 -8.66 -7.66
N VAL A 98 -9.71 -7.45 -7.08
CA VAL A 98 -10.48 -6.31 -7.59
C VAL A 98 -9.63 -5.38 -8.44
N PHE A 99 -8.34 -5.24 -8.13
CA PHE A 99 -7.43 -4.41 -8.93
C PHE A 99 -7.37 -4.83 -10.41
N PRO A 100 -7.31 -3.86 -11.36
CA PRO A 100 -7.09 -2.42 -11.16
C PRO A 100 -8.34 -1.62 -10.78
N GLY A 101 -9.52 -2.23 -10.70
CA GLY A 101 -10.77 -1.57 -10.40
C GLY A 101 -11.46 -0.93 -11.62
N ASP A 102 -12.57 -0.25 -11.37
CA ASP A 102 -13.36 0.49 -12.35
C ASP A 102 -14.03 1.70 -11.67
N ASN A 103 -13.82 2.89 -12.20
CA ASN A 103 -14.42 4.13 -11.67
C ASN A 103 -15.96 4.17 -11.76
N ASN A 104 -16.56 3.31 -12.58
CA ASN A 104 -18.01 3.16 -12.72
C ASN A 104 -18.52 1.86 -12.11
N GLY A 105 -17.63 1.10 -11.47
CA GLY A 105 -17.94 -0.20 -10.88
C GLY A 105 -18.59 -0.12 -9.50
N ALA A 106 -18.70 -1.26 -8.85
CA ALA A 106 -19.13 -1.34 -7.46
C ALA A 106 -18.14 -0.66 -6.52
N MET A 107 -18.53 -0.43 -5.26
CA MET A 107 -17.72 0.28 -4.25
C MET A 107 -16.27 -0.17 -4.20
N ALA A 108 -16.02 -1.48 -4.17
CA ALA A 108 -14.66 -2.02 -4.11
C ALA A 108 -13.84 -1.73 -5.37
N GLU A 109 -14.48 -1.80 -6.55
CA GLU A 109 -13.84 -1.50 -7.84
C GLU A 109 -13.51 -0.01 -7.94
N TYR A 110 -14.42 0.85 -7.50
CA TYR A 110 -14.19 2.30 -7.45
C TYR A 110 -13.03 2.66 -6.51
N VAL A 111 -12.98 2.06 -5.32
CA VAL A 111 -11.89 2.27 -4.37
C VAL A 111 -10.56 1.79 -4.94
N ALA A 112 -10.54 0.60 -5.56
CA ALA A 112 -9.34 0.05 -6.19
C ALA A 112 -8.83 0.95 -7.33
N ALA A 113 -9.72 1.44 -8.19
CA ALA A 113 -9.37 2.36 -9.27
C ALA A 113 -8.75 3.66 -8.72
N GLY A 114 -9.35 4.29 -7.71
CA GLY A 114 -8.80 5.49 -7.10
C GLY A 114 -7.42 5.29 -6.46
N ILE A 115 -7.18 4.14 -5.85
CA ILE A 115 -5.85 3.77 -5.32
C ILE A 115 -4.83 3.65 -6.45
N ILE A 116 -5.17 2.93 -7.53
CA ILE A 116 -4.28 2.75 -8.68
C ILE A 116 -3.98 4.09 -9.34
N GLU A 117 -4.97 4.95 -9.55
CA GLU A 117 -4.78 6.28 -10.15
C GLU A 117 -3.80 7.13 -9.35
N ASP A 118 -3.86 7.07 -8.02
CA ASP A 118 -2.95 7.82 -7.16
C ASP A 118 -1.52 7.23 -7.13
N ILE A 119 -1.38 5.89 -7.27
CA ILE A 119 -0.08 5.21 -7.31
C ILE A 119 0.61 5.38 -8.67
N ILE A 120 -0.12 5.50 -9.76
CA ILE A 120 0.44 5.67 -11.11
C ILE A 120 1.42 6.84 -11.14
N GLY A 121 2.57 6.63 -11.80
CA GLY A 121 3.68 7.57 -11.83
C GLY A 121 4.68 7.44 -10.69
N SER A 122 4.52 6.49 -9.78
CA SER A 122 5.59 6.11 -8.85
C SER A 122 6.69 5.34 -9.57
N ASP A 123 7.96 5.62 -9.21
CA ASP A 123 9.11 4.87 -9.74
C ASP A 123 9.17 3.45 -9.18
N LEU A 124 8.65 3.27 -7.97
CA LEU A 124 8.55 1.99 -7.29
C LEU A 124 7.29 1.95 -6.45
N CYS A 125 6.54 0.86 -6.54
CA CYS A 125 5.47 0.51 -5.60
C CYS A 125 5.86 -0.75 -4.83
N ILE A 126 5.71 -0.70 -3.51
CA ILE A 126 5.95 -1.82 -2.59
C ILE A 126 4.61 -2.13 -1.92
N ASP A 127 4.09 -3.32 -2.17
CA ASP A 127 2.92 -3.83 -1.48
C ASP A 127 3.36 -4.80 -0.37
N ILE A 128 2.99 -4.49 0.87
CA ILE A 128 3.41 -5.24 2.05
C ILE A 128 2.25 -6.10 2.51
N HIS A 129 2.49 -7.39 2.47
CA HIS A 129 1.61 -8.41 3.03
C HIS A 129 2.30 -9.13 4.18
N SER A 130 1.51 -9.73 5.06
CA SER A 130 1.97 -10.72 6.02
C SER A 130 1.05 -11.93 6.00
N SER A 131 1.30 -12.92 6.83
CA SER A 131 0.28 -13.91 7.11
C SER A 131 -0.73 -13.33 8.11
N ASN A 132 -1.88 -14.02 8.24
CA ASN A 132 -2.85 -13.66 9.25
C ASN A 132 -2.27 -13.73 10.67
N ILE A 133 -3.02 -13.29 11.67
CA ILE A 133 -2.61 -13.20 13.07
C ILE A 133 -2.18 -14.53 13.73
N PHE A 134 -2.36 -15.67 13.06
CA PHE A 134 -2.08 -17.01 13.61
C PHE A 134 -0.81 -17.67 13.06
N VAL A 135 -0.20 -17.12 12.01
CA VAL A 135 0.90 -17.78 11.28
C VAL A 135 2.10 -16.83 11.14
N ILE A 136 3.29 -17.35 11.37
CA ILE A 136 4.54 -16.63 11.10
C ILE A 136 5.08 -17.07 9.74
N GLU A 137 5.24 -16.13 8.83
CA GLU A 137 5.88 -16.35 7.54
C GLU A 137 7.35 -15.92 7.53
N ARG A 138 8.12 -16.53 6.63
CA ARG A 138 9.48 -16.03 6.36
C ARG A 138 9.40 -14.77 5.51
N PRO A 139 10.18 -13.73 5.81
CA PRO A 139 10.28 -12.57 4.95
C PRO A 139 10.68 -12.98 3.53
N GLN A 140 9.89 -12.57 2.56
CA GLN A 140 10.08 -12.89 1.15
C GLN A 140 9.71 -11.67 0.30
N VAL A 141 10.33 -11.56 -0.87
CA VAL A 141 9.93 -10.60 -1.91
C VAL A 141 9.35 -11.37 -3.08
N ARG A 142 8.24 -10.90 -3.61
CA ARG A 142 7.59 -11.44 -4.80
C ARG A 142 7.72 -10.45 -5.93
N ILE A 143 8.17 -10.89 -7.09
CA ILE A 143 8.35 -10.07 -8.29
C ILE A 143 7.74 -10.81 -9.48
N TYR A 144 6.97 -10.11 -10.29
CA TYR A 144 6.49 -10.65 -11.55
C TYR A 144 7.63 -10.79 -12.56
N VAL A 145 7.60 -11.87 -13.36
CA VAL A 145 8.64 -12.16 -14.36
C VAL A 145 8.86 -11.00 -15.32
N ASP A 146 7.80 -10.33 -15.73
CA ASP A 146 7.88 -9.21 -16.70
C ASP A 146 8.60 -7.98 -16.15
N THR A 147 8.68 -7.84 -14.83
CA THR A 147 9.32 -6.71 -14.16
C THR A 147 10.63 -7.09 -13.47
N GLN A 148 11.05 -8.35 -13.54
CA GLN A 148 12.16 -8.89 -12.76
C GLN A 148 13.49 -8.17 -13.01
N GLU A 149 13.81 -7.81 -14.26
CA GLU A 149 15.06 -7.13 -14.58
C GLU A 149 15.15 -5.78 -13.89
N LYS A 150 14.06 -5.02 -13.91
CA LYS A 150 13.96 -3.70 -13.27
C LYS A 150 13.95 -3.79 -11.74
N LEU A 151 13.23 -4.74 -11.18
CA LEU A 151 12.97 -4.82 -9.72
C LEU A 151 13.98 -5.68 -8.95
N ARG A 152 14.70 -6.59 -9.62
CA ARG A 152 15.68 -7.48 -8.99
C ARG A 152 16.76 -6.76 -8.17
N PRO A 153 17.30 -5.60 -8.57
CA PRO A 153 18.25 -4.85 -7.75
C PRO A 153 17.67 -4.44 -6.37
N TYR A 154 16.41 -4.01 -6.35
CA TYR A 154 15.73 -3.61 -5.11
C TYR A 154 15.47 -4.80 -4.20
N ALA A 155 15.04 -5.93 -4.75
CA ALA A 155 14.81 -7.17 -3.99
C ALA A 155 16.07 -7.72 -3.31
N LYS A 156 17.25 -7.47 -3.88
CA LYS A 156 18.55 -7.90 -3.32
C LYS A 156 19.06 -7.03 -2.15
N MET A 157 18.38 -5.95 -1.80
CA MET A 157 18.80 -5.01 -0.75
C MET A 157 18.64 -5.55 0.69
N ARG A 158 18.95 -6.83 0.94
CA ARG A 158 18.89 -7.48 2.26
C ARG A 158 17.53 -7.45 2.95
N ILE A 159 16.46 -7.27 2.20
CA ILE A 159 15.09 -7.16 2.74
C ILE A 159 14.50 -8.54 3.01
N ALA A 160 14.86 -9.53 2.19
CA ALA A 160 14.31 -10.87 2.31
C ALA A 160 15.35 -11.97 2.08
N GLN A 161 15.10 -13.14 2.70
CA GLN A 161 15.91 -14.34 2.50
C GLN A 161 15.55 -15.08 1.21
N VAL A 162 14.37 -14.83 0.66
CA VAL A 162 13.83 -15.50 -0.52
C VAL A 162 13.24 -14.46 -1.47
N VAL A 163 13.57 -14.57 -2.75
CA VAL A 163 12.95 -13.80 -3.83
C VAL A 163 12.21 -14.78 -4.73
N TRP A 164 10.90 -14.64 -4.81
CA TRP A 164 10.05 -15.39 -5.71
C TRP A 164 9.84 -14.62 -7.00
N ILE A 165 10.05 -15.27 -8.15
CA ILE A 165 9.72 -14.73 -9.46
C ILE A 165 8.61 -15.61 -10.02
N TYR A 166 7.49 -15.04 -10.40
CA TYR A 166 6.32 -15.77 -10.89
C TYR A 166 5.68 -15.07 -12.08
N SER A 167 4.98 -15.84 -12.88
CA SER A 167 4.25 -15.45 -14.09
C SER A 167 2.77 -15.27 -13.80
#